data_81363f855eea909256c5429d391387d3
#
_entry.id   81363f855eea909256c5429d391387d3
#
_cell.length_a   1.000
_cell.length_b   1.000
_cell.length_c   1.000
_cell.angle_alpha   90.00
_cell.angle_beta   90.00
_cell.angle_gamma   90.00
#
_symmetry.space_group_name_H-M   'P 1'
#
loop_
_entity.id
_entity.type
_entity.pdbx_description
1 polymer ?
#
loop_
_entity_poly.entity_id
_entity_poly.type
_entity_poly.pdbx_seq_one_letter_code
_entity_poly.pdbx_strand_id
1 'polypeptide(L)'
;MLLRHIRYLLAVAEHRNFTRAAEALHVSQPTLSQQIKQLEESLGAPLLDRSGRSVSLTDAGQAYVRYARLALQDLQAGTRAIHDVQDLRRGHLRLAMTPTFTAYLIGPLLARFNASYPGITLSIEELTQDRIEAALGEDLLDIGIGFTGEHGL
;
A
#
# COMPACT_ATOMS: atom_id res chain seq x y z
N MET A 1 17.10 11.78 6.50
CA MET A 1 15.89 10.91 6.54
C MET A 1 16.18 9.63 5.79
N LEU A 2 15.85 8.45 6.34
CA LEU A 2 16.06 7.14 5.72
C LEU A 2 14.70 6.45 5.47
N LEU A 3 14.60 5.65 4.43
CA LEU A 3 13.37 4.92 4.06
C LEU A 3 12.84 4.04 5.21
N ARG A 4 13.74 3.47 6.03
CA ARG A 4 13.34 2.70 7.21
C ARG A 4 12.57 3.52 8.24
N HIS A 5 12.83 4.82 8.40
CA HIS A 5 12.10 5.69 9.34
C HIS A 5 10.64 5.83 8.91
N ILE A 6 10.40 5.94 7.60
CA ILE A 6 9.05 5.98 7.02
C ILE A 6 8.32 4.67 7.33
N ARG A 7 8.93 3.52 7.04
CA ARG A 7 8.35 2.20 7.34
C ARG A 7 8.01 2.03 8.82
N TYR A 8 8.87 2.52 9.69
CA TYR A 8 8.67 2.45 11.14
C TYR A 8 7.48 3.31 11.59
N LEU A 9 7.37 4.53 11.07
CA LEU A 9 6.23 5.39 11.36
C LEU A 9 4.91 4.76 10.87
N LEU A 10 4.89 4.22 9.65
CA LEU A 10 3.70 3.58 9.09
C LEU A 10 3.25 2.37 9.91
N ALA A 11 4.18 1.54 10.38
CA ALA A 11 3.86 0.40 11.24
C ALA A 11 3.29 0.85 12.59
N VAL A 12 3.84 1.91 13.21
CA VAL A 12 3.28 2.44 14.47
C VAL A 12 1.90 3.05 14.25
N ALA A 13 1.69 3.75 13.15
CA ALA A 13 0.38 4.32 12.79
C ALA A 13 -0.69 3.23 12.57
N GLU A 14 -0.31 2.10 11.97
CA GLU A 14 -1.20 0.96 11.73
C GLU A 14 -1.54 0.22 13.02
N HIS A 15 -0.52 -0.18 13.77
CA HIS A 15 -0.70 -0.96 15.00
C HIS A 15 -1.17 -0.12 16.20
N ARG A 16 -1.06 1.21 16.15
CA ARG A 16 -1.35 2.16 17.25
C ARG A 16 -0.68 1.78 18.58
N ASN A 17 0.42 1.05 18.48
CA ASN A 17 1.15 0.48 19.61
C ASN A 17 2.60 0.22 19.21
N PHE A 18 3.57 0.78 19.95
CA PHE A 18 5.00 0.62 19.66
C PHE A 18 5.49 -0.82 19.80
N THR A 19 5.00 -1.57 20.79
CA THR A 19 5.45 -2.94 21.02
C THR A 19 5.00 -3.84 19.88
N ARG A 20 3.72 -3.78 19.48
CA ARG A 20 3.20 -4.57 18.37
C ARG A 20 3.86 -4.20 17.04
N ALA A 21 4.10 -2.90 16.81
CA ALA A 21 4.80 -2.46 15.60
C ALA A 21 6.26 -2.96 15.59
N ALA A 22 6.94 -2.96 16.72
CA ALA A 22 8.31 -3.46 16.83
C ALA A 22 8.38 -4.97 16.59
N GLU A 23 7.43 -5.74 17.13
CA GLU A 23 7.29 -7.18 16.86
C GLU A 23 7.07 -7.46 15.38
N ALA A 24 6.13 -6.75 14.74
CA ALA A 24 5.85 -6.89 13.31
C ALA A 24 7.05 -6.54 12.41
N LEU A 25 7.90 -5.63 12.86
CA LEU A 25 9.11 -5.20 12.15
C LEU A 25 10.38 -6.00 12.54
N HIS A 26 10.27 -6.94 13.49
CA HIS A 26 11.39 -7.70 14.04
C HIS A 26 12.52 -6.83 14.59
N VAL A 27 12.17 -5.76 15.30
CA VAL A 27 13.11 -4.84 15.95
C VAL A 27 12.76 -4.66 17.44
N SER A 28 13.71 -4.11 18.22
CA SER A 28 13.40 -3.76 19.60
C SER A 28 12.53 -2.48 19.67
N GLN A 29 11.60 -2.44 20.62
CA GLN A 29 10.75 -1.27 20.84
C GLN A 29 11.57 0.02 21.13
N PRO A 30 12.67 0.00 21.92
CA PRO A 30 13.52 1.19 22.10
C PRO A 30 14.13 1.67 20.77
N THR A 31 14.60 0.75 19.92
CA THR A 31 15.13 1.09 18.59
C THR A 31 14.08 1.77 17.73
N LEU A 32 12.87 1.20 17.66
CA LEU A 32 11.75 1.77 16.91
C LEU A 32 11.41 3.18 17.40
N SER A 33 11.28 3.36 18.72
CA SER A 33 10.96 4.64 19.33
C SER A 33 12.01 5.71 19.04
N GLN A 34 13.30 5.36 19.14
CA GLN A 34 14.41 6.25 18.86
C GLN A 34 14.47 6.68 17.38
N GLN A 35 14.22 5.75 16.45
CA GLN A 35 14.23 6.05 15.02
C GLN A 35 13.07 6.96 14.61
N ILE A 36 11.90 6.79 15.21
CA ILE A 36 10.78 7.71 14.99
C ILE A 36 11.07 9.08 15.58
N LYS A 37 11.65 9.15 16.79
CA LYS A 37 12.06 10.42 17.39
C LYS A 37 13.04 11.17 16.48
N GLN A 38 14.04 10.50 15.92
CA GLN A 38 14.97 11.09 14.95
C GLN A 38 14.27 11.60 13.68
N LEU A 39 13.22 10.93 13.22
CA LEU A 39 12.41 11.40 12.11
C LEU A 39 11.66 12.68 12.49
N GLU A 40 10.97 12.69 13.64
CA GLU A 40 10.25 13.87 14.16
C GLU A 40 11.20 15.08 14.34
N GLU A 41 12.39 14.86 14.90
CA GLU A 41 13.43 15.88 15.03
C GLU A 41 13.89 16.41 13.67
N SER A 42 14.10 15.54 12.69
CA SER A 42 14.54 15.95 11.34
C SER A 42 13.48 16.74 10.57
N LEU A 43 12.20 16.54 10.90
CA LEU A 43 11.07 17.23 10.29
C LEU A 43 10.63 18.48 11.09
N GLY A 44 11.14 18.64 12.32
CA GLY A 44 10.80 19.74 13.20
C GLY A 44 9.36 19.69 13.73
N ALA A 45 8.67 18.54 13.66
CA ALA A 45 7.30 18.38 14.09
C ALA A 45 7.04 17.00 14.70
N PRO A 46 6.23 16.90 15.78
CA PRO A 46 5.76 15.62 16.30
C PRO A 46 4.74 15.01 15.33
N LEU A 47 4.95 13.75 14.95
CA LEU A 47 4.04 13.02 14.08
C LEU A 47 3.11 12.10 14.85
N LEU A 48 3.47 11.73 16.09
CA LEU A 48 2.72 10.83 16.95
C LEU A 48 2.31 11.53 18.25
N ASP A 49 1.05 11.40 18.60
CA ASP A 49 0.53 11.72 19.92
C ASP A 49 0.62 10.47 20.81
N ARG A 50 1.32 10.61 21.94
CA ARG A 50 1.61 9.54 22.92
C ARG A 50 0.91 9.82 24.27
N SER A 51 0.05 10.84 24.36
CA SER A 51 -0.58 11.26 25.62
C SER A 51 -1.71 10.33 26.05
N GLY A 52 -2.29 9.56 25.13
CA GLY A 52 -3.41 8.67 25.36
C GLY A 52 -3.03 7.24 25.72
N ARG A 53 -4.05 6.38 25.90
CA ARG A 53 -3.89 4.94 26.10
C ARG A 53 -3.33 4.20 24.86
N SER A 54 -3.51 4.76 23.69
CA SER A 54 -3.02 4.28 22.42
C SER A 54 -2.30 5.42 21.68
N VAL A 55 -1.33 5.05 20.87
CA VAL A 55 -0.62 6.01 20.03
C VAL A 55 -1.53 6.39 18.85
N SER A 56 -1.63 7.69 18.57
CA SER A 56 -2.35 8.23 17.41
C SER A 56 -1.46 9.17 16.60
N LEU A 57 -1.85 9.45 15.37
CA LEU A 57 -1.18 10.45 14.54
C LEU A 57 -1.63 11.85 14.96
N THR A 58 -0.70 12.79 14.99
CA THR A 58 -1.00 14.23 15.00
C THR A 58 -1.52 14.66 13.62
N ASP A 59 -2.03 15.89 13.48
CA ASP A 59 -2.42 16.43 12.15
C ASP A 59 -1.22 16.45 11.18
N ALA A 60 -0.03 16.83 11.67
CA ALA A 60 1.22 16.75 10.92
C ALA A 60 1.55 15.30 10.53
N GLY A 61 1.34 14.35 11.45
CA GLY A 61 1.52 12.92 11.23
C GLY A 61 0.59 12.37 10.17
N GLN A 62 -0.69 12.76 10.19
CA GLN A 62 -1.67 12.35 9.19
C GLN A 62 -1.29 12.84 7.78
N ALA A 63 -0.93 14.12 7.67
CA ALA A 63 -0.47 14.70 6.42
C ALA A 63 0.79 13.98 5.91
N TYR A 64 1.77 13.78 6.77
CA TYR A 64 3.03 13.13 6.41
C TYR A 64 2.84 11.67 5.99
N VAL A 65 2.04 10.88 6.73
CA VAL A 65 1.77 9.46 6.46
C VAL A 65 1.11 9.28 5.09
N ARG A 66 0.20 10.17 4.68
CA ARG A 66 -0.41 10.14 3.35
C ARG A 66 0.65 10.18 2.23
N TYR A 67 1.55 11.16 2.27
CA TYR A 67 2.61 11.30 1.28
C TYR A 67 3.69 10.21 1.41
N ALA A 68 3.97 9.76 2.62
CA ALA A 68 4.92 8.68 2.87
C ALA A 68 4.47 7.34 2.24
N ARG A 69 3.16 7.06 2.27
CA ARG A 69 2.59 5.89 1.58
C ARG A 69 2.76 5.99 0.08
N LEU A 70 2.40 7.12 -0.52
CA LEU A 70 2.58 7.35 -1.95
C LEU A 70 4.04 7.18 -2.39
N ALA A 71 4.97 7.80 -1.66
CA ALA A 71 6.39 7.66 -1.96
C ALA A 71 6.90 6.21 -1.90
N LEU A 72 6.42 5.40 -0.94
CA LEU A 72 6.76 3.97 -0.88
C LEU A 72 6.18 3.19 -2.06
N GLN A 73 4.97 3.52 -2.49
CA GLN A 73 4.33 2.92 -3.67
C GLN A 73 5.11 3.24 -4.94
N ASP A 74 5.51 4.50 -5.14
CA ASP A 74 6.32 4.93 -6.28
C ASP A 74 7.67 4.19 -6.32
N LEU A 75 8.34 4.04 -5.18
CA LEU A 75 9.58 3.28 -5.10
C LEU A 75 9.38 1.80 -5.43
N GLN A 76 8.28 1.20 -5.00
CA GLN A 76 7.93 -0.17 -5.36
C GLN A 76 7.57 -0.29 -6.85
N ALA A 77 6.86 0.69 -7.40
CA ALA A 77 6.57 0.76 -8.83
C ALA A 77 7.86 0.85 -9.66
N GLY A 78 8.83 1.69 -9.24
CA GLY A 78 10.14 1.76 -9.87
C GLY A 78 10.90 0.42 -9.85
N THR A 79 10.83 -0.31 -8.74
CA THR A 79 11.44 -1.64 -8.64
C THR A 79 10.75 -2.62 -9.61
N ARG A 80 9.40 -2.57 -9.71
CA ARG A 80 8.67 -3.40 -10.68
C ARG A 80 9.04 -3.06 -12.12
N ALA A 81 9.12 -1.78 -12.46
CA ALA A 81 9.48 -1.33 -13.81
C ALA A 81 10.84 -1.86 -14.27
N ILE A 82 11.81 -2.02 -13.36
CA ILE A 82 13.10 -2.64 -13.68
C ILE A 82 12.92 -4.12 -14.07
N HIS A 83 12.06 -4.85 -13.35
CA HIS A 83 11.77 -6.25 -13.67
C HIS A 83 10.98 -6.39 -14.98
N ASP A 84 10.06 -5.48 -15.25
CA ASP A 84 9.27 -5.47 -16.49
C ASP A 84 10.12 -5.22 -17.73
N VAL A 85 11.17 -4.41 -17.61
CA VAL A 85 12.14 -4.18 -18.70
C VAL A 85 13.02 -5.39 -18.95
N GLN A 86 13.33 -6.18 -17.91
CA GLN A 86 14.25 -7.31 -18.02
C GLN A 86 13.58 -8.61 -18.46
N ASP A 87 12.28 -8.80 -18.22
CA ASP A 87 11.62 -10.06 -18.55
C ASP A 87 10.09 -9.88 -18.65
N LEU A 88 9.57 -9.65 -19.87
CA LEU A 88 8.13 -9.67 -20.18
C LEU A 88 7.44 -11.00 -19.80
N ARG A 89 8.21 -11.98 -19.32
CA ARG A 89 7.72 -13.29 -18.90
C ARG A 89 7.51 -13.43 -17.40
N ARG A 90 7.88 -12.42 -16.61
CA ARG A 90 7.73 -12.41 -15.15
C ARG A 90 7.22 -11.05 -14.72
N GLY A 91 6.21 -11.06 -13.86
CA GLY A 91 5.63 -9.83 -13.35
C GLY A 91 4.56 -10.13 -12.30
N HIS A 92 4.03 -9.08 -11.74
CA HIS A 92 2.91 -9.14 -10.82
C HIS A 92 1.86 -8.12 -11.26
N LEU A 93 0.64 -8.58 -11.51
CA LEU A 93 -0.47 -7.74 -11.91
C LEU A 93 -1.52 -7.73 -10.79
N ARG A 94 -1.90 -6.53 -10.36
CA ARG A 94 -2.90 -6.30 -9.31
C ARG A 94 -4.20 -5.90 -9.97
N LEU A 95 -5.20 -6.76 -9.82
CA LEU A 95 -6.51 -6.62 -10.42
C LEU A 95 -7.56 -6.48 -9.32
N ALA A 96 -8.51 -5.59 -9.47
CA ALA A 96 -9.72 -5.62 -8.68
C ALA A 96 -10.95 -5.64 -9.57
N MET A 97 -12.01 -6.28 -9.09
CA MET A 97 -13.30 -6.30 -9.79
C MET A 97 -14.45 -6.23 -8.79
N THR A 98 -15.59 -5.73 -9.26
CA THR A 98 -16.80 -5.74 -8.45
C THR A 98 -17.36 -7.17 -8.33
N PRO A 99 -18.15 -7.47 -7.27
CA PRO A 99 -18.69 -8.80 -7.00
C PRO A 99 -19.39 -9.44 -8.20
N THR A 100 -20.09 -8.63 -8.99
CA THR A 100 -20.80 -9.11 -10.19
C THR A 100 -19.85 -9.73 -11.21
N PHE A 101 -18.70 -9.10 -11.46
CA PHE A 101 -17.73 -9.61 -12.42
C PHE A 101 -16.90 -10.76 -11.83
N THR A 102 -16.65 -10.76 -10.52
CA THR A 102 -15.97 -11.87 -9.85
C THR A 102 -16.72 -13.18 -10.07
N ALA A 103 -18.03 -13.17 -9.92
CA ALA A 103 -18.85 -14.38 -10.03
C ALA A 103 -18.80 -15.07 -11.42
N TYR A 104 -18.62 -14.30 -12.49
CA TYR A 104 -18.73 -14.83 -13.85
C TYR A 104 -17.43 -14.79 -14.65
N LEU A 105 -16.56 -13.83 -14.38
CA LEU A 105 -15.41 -13.53 -15.24
C LEU A 105 -14.11 -14.13 -14.72
N ILE A 106 -13.95 -14.25 -13.40
CA ILE A 106 -12.64 -14.57 -12.78
C ILE A 106 -12.12 -15.94 -13.21
N GLY A 107 -12.93 -16.96 -13.21
CA GLY A 107 -12.52 -18.33 -13.55
C GLY A 107 -11.98 -18.45 -14.98
N PRO A 108 -12.77 -18.08 -16.01
CA PRO A 108 -12.32 -18.09 -17.40
C PRO A 108 -11.12 -17.16 -17.66
N LEU A 109 -11.11 -15.98 -17.01
CA LEU A 109 -10.02 -15.00 -17.14
C LEU A 109 -8.70 -15.58 -16.63
N LEU A 110 -8.69 -16.13 -15.41
CA LEU A 110 -7.51 -16.75 -14.81
C LEU A 110 -6.99 -17.92 -15.63
N ALA A 111 -7.87 -18.82 -16.06
CA ALA A 111 -7.47 -19.98 -16.84
C ALA A 111 -6.77 -19.56 -18.14
N ARG A 112 -7.34 -18.59 -18.86
CA ARG A 112 -6.78 -18.10 -20.13
C ARG A 112 -5.50 -17.30 -19.91
N PHE A 113 -5.46 -16.46 -18.89
CA PHE A 113 -4.28 -15.64 -18.57
C PHE A 113 -3.10 -16.51 -18.16
N ASN A 114 -3.28 -17.44 -17.22
CA ASN A 114 -2.21 -18.34 -16.76
C ASN A 114 -1.69 -19.25 -17.86
N ALA A 115 -2.57 -19.68 -18.79
CA ALA A 115 -2.14 -20.46 -19.96
C ALA A 115 -1.24 -19.64 -20.90
N SER A 116 -1.51 -18.34 -21.05
CA SER A 116 -0.75 -17.46 -21.96
C SER A 116 0.49 -16.85 -21.31
N TYR A 117 0.44 -16.61 -19.99
CA TYR A 117 1.49 -15.89 -19.23
C TYR A 117 1.83 -16.61 -17.91
N PRO A 118 2.40 -17.83 -17.97
CA PRO A 118 2.62 -18.66 -16.77
C PRO A 118 3.61 -18.06 -15.77
N GLY A 119 4.42 -17.10 -16.18
CA GLY A 119 5.40 -16.42 -15.31
C GLY A 119 4.88 -15.15 -14.64
N ILE A 120 3.62 -14.72 -14.92
CA ILE A 120 3.02 -13.54 -14.32
C ILE A 120 2.11 -13.95 -13.16
N THR A 121 2.36 -13.39 -11.98
CA THR A 121 1.51 -13.59 -10.81
C THR A 121 0.37 -12.58 -10.82
N LEU A 122 -0.86 -13.05 -10.59
CA LEU A 122 -2.04 -12.21 -10.42
C LEU A 122 -2.42 -12.11 -8.95
N SER A 123 -2.59 -10.89 -8.45
CA SER A 123 -3.36 -10.61 -7.24
C SER A 123 -4.73 -10.08 -7.65
N ILE A 124 -5.79 -10.69 -7.13
CA ILE A 124 -7.16 -10.31 -7.47
C ILE A 124 -7.91 -10.00 -6.18
N GLU A 125 -8.52 -8.83 -6.15
CA GLU A 125 -9.33 -8.38 -5.03
C GLU A 125 -10.77 -8.10 -5.49
N GLU A 126 -11.73 -8.39 -4.61
CA GLU A 126 -13.11 -8.00 -4.80
C GLU A 126 -13.36 -6.70 -4.03
N LEU A 127 -13.68 -5.64 -4.76
CA LEU A 127 -13.88 -4.30 -4.21
C LEU A 127 -15.16 -3.67 -4.77
N THR A 128 -15.70 -2.68 -4.06
CA THR A 128 -16.75 -1.82 -4.59
C THR A 128 -16.19 -0.87 -5.64
N GLN A 129 -17.06 -0.35 -6.53
CA GLN A 129 -16.69 0.57 -7.60
C GLN A 129 -15.84 1.76 -7.09
N ASP A 130 -16.33 2.46 -6.07
CA ASP A 130 -15.64 3.63 -5.50
C ASP A 130 -14.24 3.28 -4.96
N ARG A 131 -14.09 2.09 -4.39
CA ARG A 131 -12.79 1.60 -3.89
C ARG A 131 -11.83 1.23 -5.01
N ILE A 132 -12.35 0.69 -6.12
CA ILE A 132 -11.54 0.40 -7.31
C ILE A 132 -11.00 1.71 -7.89
N GLU A 133 -11.86 2.72 -8.06
CA GLU A 133 -11.46 4.03 -8.59
C GLU A 133 -10.43 4.73 -7.70
N ALA A 134 -10.65 4.72 -6.38
CA ALA A 134 -9.70 5.26 -5.43
C ALA A 134 -8.34 4.52 -5.48
N ALA A 135 -8.37 3.20 -5.51
CA ALA A 135 -7.16 2.37 -5.54
C ALA A 135 -6.38 2.50 -6.86
N LEU A 136 -7.06 2.70 -7.99
CA LEU A 136 -6.41 3.03 -9.27
C LEU A 136 -5.75 4.41 -9.22
N GLY A 137 -6.42 5.42 -8.64
CA GLY A 137 -5.86 6.75 -8.47
C GLY A 137 -4.65 6.82 -7.51
N GLU A 138 -4.53 5.84 -6.62
CA GLU A 138 -3.44 5.70 -5.66
C GLU A 138 -2.35 4.70 -6.11
N ASP A 139 -2.37 4.21 -7.34
CA ASP A 139 -1.47 3.17 -7.89
C ASP A 139 -1.43 1.87 -7.05
N LEU A 140 -2.50 1.56 -6.33
CA LEU A 140 -2.65 0.32 -5.57
C LEU A 140 -3.06 -0.86 -6.47
N LEU A 141 -3.69 -0.56 -7.60
CA LEU A 141 -4.14 -1.51 -8.61
C LEU A 141 -3.55 -1.14 -9.96
N ASP A 142 -3.33 -2.14 -10.79
CA ASP A 142 -2.93 -1.96 -12.18
C ASP A 142 -4.14 -1.97 -13.11
N ILE A 143 -5.20 -2.75 -12.76
CA ILE A 143 -6.43 -2.84 -13.52
C ILE A 143 -7.63 -2.92 -12.58
N GLY A 144 -8.68 -2.16 -12.90
CA GLY A 144 -10.00 -2.25 -12.26
C GLY A 144 -11.06 -2.70 -13.26
N ILE A 145 -11.90 -3.65 -12.88
CA ILE A 145 -13.06 -4.11 -13.68
C ILE A 145 -14.32 -3.77 -12.90
N GLY A 146 -15.12 -2.88 -13.48
CA GLY A 146 -16.34 -2.39 -12.88
C GLY A 146 -17.32 -1.90 -13.94
N PHE A 147 -18.36 -1.22 -13.50
CA PHE A 147 -19.31 -0.59 -14.38
C PHE A 147 -18.82 0.80 -14.79
N THR A 148 -19.01 1.17 -16.05
CA THR A 148 -18.89 2.57 -16.46
C THR A 148 -20.13 3.31 -15.95
N GLY A 149 -20.00 4.03 -14.83
CA GLY A 149 -21.00 5.00 -14.43
C GLY A 149 -20.89 6.22 -15.34
N GLU A 150 -21.93 6.59 -16.05
CA GLU A 150 -22.09 7.97 -16.51
C GLU A 150 -22.22 8.82 -15.23
N HIS A 151 -21.14 9.47 -14.82
CA HIS A 151 -21.27 10.62 -13.92
C HIS A 151 -21.95 11.71 -14.76
N GLY A 152 -23.28 11.78 -14.63
CA GLY A 152 -24.04 12.88 -15.17
C GLY A 152 -23.43 14.20 -14.71
N LEU A 153 -23.23 15.08 -15.66
CA LEU A 153 -22.83 16.48 -15.54
C LEU A 153 -23.76 17.23 -14.60
#